data_12cbf88ecde8fd7e2e1739ccb0fdc29a
#
_entry.id   12cbf88ecde8fd7e2e1739ccb0fdc29a
#
_cell.length_a   1.000
_cell.length_b   1.000
_cell.length_c   1.000
_cell.angle_alpha   90.00
_cell.angle_beta   90.00
_cell.angle_gamma   90.00
#
_symmetry.space_group_name_H-M   'P 1'
#
loop_
_entity.id
_entity.type
_entity.pdbx_description
1 polymer ?
#
loop_
_entity_poly.entity_id
_entity_poly.type
_entity_poly.pdbx_seq_one_letter_code
_entity_poly.pdbx_strand_id
1 'polypeptide(L)'
;MFRLYDTVNEKFLLGKRYYISEKKLVRKVIHRYADELILLLTGKRGVAETQIAFLSRQNKGTEIFVVDFDGENLKQVTNDKTLNLTPTWSPNGRWLAYTSYAGNNPDLVMIDNFGEKPKRTLLYLSGLNSAPSWSPVDDRLTLV
;
A
#
# COMPACT_ATOMS: atom_id res chain seq x y z
N MET A 1 -12.02 22.87 -8.10
CA MET A 1 -12.84 22.28 -9.16
C MET A 1 -11.97 21.91 -10.32
N PHE A 2 -12.08 20.66 -10.82
CA PHE A 2 -11.36 20.14 -11.97
C PHE A 2 -12.33 19.95 -13.13
N ARG A 3 -11.90 20.26 -14.36
CA ARG A 3 -12.66 20.03 -15.58
C ARG A 3 -11.73 19.51 -16.67
N LEU A 4 -12.20 18.50 -17.40
CA LEU A 4 -11.52 17.91 -18.55
C LEU A 4 -12.37 18.09 -19.80
N TYR A 5 -11.75 18.56 -20.86
CA TYR A 5 -12.34 18.72 -22.18
C TYR A 5 -11.52 18.00 -23.23
N ASP A 6 -12.20 17.36 -24.16
CA ASP A 6 -11.60 16.94 -25.43
C ASP A 6 -11.56 18.17 -26.35
N THR A 7 -10.38 18.67 -26.64
CA THR A 7 -10.19 19.87 -27.46
C THR A 7 -10.33 19.61 -28.96
N VAL A 8 -10.27 18.36 -29.38
CA VAL A 8 -10.44 17.96 -30.80
C VAL A 8 -11.93 17.91 -31.15
N ASN A 9 -12.72 17.29 -30.26
CA ASN A 9 -14.16 17.12 -30.47
C ASN A 9 -15.00 18.16 -29.71
N GLU A 10 -14.37 19.14 -29.06
CA GLU A 10 -14.97 20.21 -28.25
C GLU A 10 -15.97 19.68 -27.18
N LYS A 11 -15.67 18.48 -26.65
CA LYS A 11 -16.55 17.76 -25.75
C LYS A 11 -16.10 17.83 -24.31
N PHE A 12 -17.03 18.17 -23.40
CA PHE A 12 -16.81 18.00 -21.97
C PHE A 12 -16.76 16.52 -21.59
N LEU A 13 -15.67 16.08 -20.94
CA LEU A 13 -15.46 14.68 -20.57
C LEU A 13 -15.69 14.41 -19.08
N LEU A 14 -15.16 15.27 -18.21
CA LEU A 14 -15.22 15.05 -16.76
C LEU A 14 -15.17 16.38 -16.01
N GLY A 15 -16.00 16.51 -14.98
CA GLY A 15 -15.91 17.62 -14.04
C GLY A 15 -16.21 17.18 -12.63
N LYS A 16 -15.31 17.55 -11.71
CA LYS A 16 -15.49 17.28 -10.29
C LYS A 16 -15.21 18.49 -9.43
N ARG A 17 -16.01 18.65 -8.40
CA ARG A 17 -15.83 19.65 -7.36
C ARG A 17 -15.62 18.93 -6.04
N TYR A 18 -14.50 19.23 -5.40
CA TYR A 18 -14.17 18.71 -4.07
C TYR A 18 -14.23 19.86 -3.06
N TYR A 19 -14.80 19.58 -1.91
CA TYR A 19 -14.78 20.46 -0.76
C TYR A 19 -13.72 19.91 0.21
N ILE A 20 -12.71 20.72 0.48
CA ILE A 20 -11.55 20.30 1.27
C ILE A 20 -11.54 21.15 2.53
N SER A 21 -11.68 20.52 3.68
CA SER A 21 -11.63 21.18 4.99
C SER A 21 -10.22 21.46 5.48
N GLU A 22 -9.25 20.66 5.02
CA GLU A 22 -7.86 20.74 5.48
C GLU A 22 -6.88 20.69 4.31
N LYS A 23 -5.88 21.58 4.34
CA LYS A 23 -4.85 21.68 3.29
C LYS A 23 -4.14 20.34 3.00
N LYS A 24 -3.92 19.51 4.03
CA LYS A 24 -3.29 18.18 3.88
C LYS A 24 -4.06 17.21 2.99
N LEU A 25 -5.38 17.43 2.82
CA LEU A 25 -6.22 16.58 1.96
C LEU A 25 -6.14 16.93 0.47
N VAL A 26 -5.56 18.09 0.12
CA VAL A 26 -5.46 18.55 -1.28
C VAL A 26 -4.72 17.52 -2.13
N ARG A 27 -3.59 17.02 -1.66
CA ARG A 27 -2.77 16.02 -2.36
C ARG A 27 -3.57 14.74 -2.64
N LYS A 28 -4.27 14.20 -1.64
CA LYS A 28 -5.11 13.00 -1.79
C LYS A 28 -6.21 13.19 -2.83
N VAL A 29 -6.83 14.38 -2.85
CA VAL A 29 -7.86 14.71 -3.84
C VAL A 29 -7.28 14.81 -5.26
N ILE A 30 -6.08 15.36 -5.41
CA ILE A 30 -5.40 15.44 -6.71
C ILE A 30 -5.07 14.03 -7.23
N HIS A 31 -4.52 13.15 -6.38
CA HIS A 31 -4.22 11.75 -6.74
C HIS A 31 -5.48 11.00 -7.18
N ARG A 32 -6.57 11.12 -6.41
CA ARG A 32 -7.85 10.51 -6.77
C ARG A 32 -8.36 11.00 -8.12
N TYR A 33 -8.28 12.30 -8.37
CA TYR A 33 -8.70 12.86 -9.65
C TYR A 33 -7.81 12.37 -10.80
N ALA A 34 -6.49 12.26 -10.57
CA ALA A 34 -5.56 11.69 -11.56
C ALA A 34 -5.91 10.24 -11.90
N ASP A 35 -6.20 9.41 -10.89
CA ASP A 35 -6.61 8.01 -11.11
C ASP A 35 -7.95 7.90 -11.85
N GLU A 36 -8.90 8.78 -11.58
CA GLU A 36 -10.16 8.86 -12.33
C GLU A 36 -9.95 9.27 -13.79
N LEU A 37 -9.00 10.18 -14.06
CA LEU A 37 -8.62 10.54 -15.44
C LEU A 37 -8.01 9.36 -16.18
N ILE A 38 -7.08 8.65 -15.56
CA ILE A 38 -6.45 7.47 -16.14
C ILE A 38 -7.52 6.41 -16.46
N LEU A 39 -8.43 6.15 -15.51
CA LEU A 39 -9.51 5.19 -15.72
C LEU A 39 -10.42 5.60 -16.89
N LEU A 40 -10.80 6.87 -16.97
CA LEU A 40 -11.65 7.39 -18.04
C LEU A 40 -10.99 7.26 -19.42
N LEU A 41 -9.70 7.56 -19.51
CA LEU A 41 -8.98 7.62 -20.79
C LEU A 41 -8.44 6.27 -21.25
N THR A 42 -8.16 5.34 -20.33
CA THR A 42 -7.48 4.07 -20.64
C THR A 42 -8.30 2.82 -20.31
N GLY A 43 -9.39 2.96 -19.54
CA GLY A 43 -10.14 1.83 -18.98
C GLY A 43 -9.42 1.07 -17.86
N LYS A 44 -8.22 1.53 -17.43
CA LYS A 44 -7.42 0.90 -16.37
C LYS A 44 -7.37 1.81 -15.14
N ARG A 45 -7.30 1.21 -13.95
CA ARG A 45 -7.12 1.98 -12.72
C ARG A 45 -5.76 2.67 -12.72
N GLY A 46 -5.71 3.92 -12.26
CA GLY A 46 -4.47 4.61 -11.97
C GLY A 46 -3.79 4.09 -10.69
N VAL A 47 -2.60 4.61 -10.42
CA VAL A 47 -1.74 4.19 -9.29
C VAL A 47 -1.41 5.35 -8.34
N ALA A 48 -1.95 6.54 -8.58
CA ALA A 48 -1.60 7.73 -7.80
C ALA A 48 -2.04 7.65 -6.32
N GLU A 49 -3.12 6.90 -6.01
CA GLU A 49 -3.55 6.62 -4.63
C GLU A 49 -2.90 5.37 -4.02
N THR A 50 -1.90 4.75 -4.67
CA THR A 50 -1.26 3.54 -4.16
C THR A 50 -0.06 3.85 -3.27
N GLN A 51 0.40 2.82 -2.56
CA GLN A 51 1.59 2.86 -1.71
C GLN A 51 2.57 1.76 -2.09
N ILE A 52 3.85 2.03 -1.87
CA ILE A 52 4.95 1.10 -2.10
C ILE A 52 5.49 0.67 -0.75
N ALA A 53 5.48 -0.64 -0.49
CA ALA A 53 6.20 -1.23 0.65
C ALA A 53 7.57 -1.70 0.15
N PHE A 54 8.62 -1.38 0.90
CA PHE A 54 9.99 -1.78 0.55
C PHE A 54 10.82 -2.08 1.78
N LEU A 55 11.92 -2.77 1.57
CA LEU A 55 12.89 -3.15 2.59
C LEU A 55 14.03 -2.13 2.62
N SER A 56 14.41 -1.72 3.81
CA SER A 56 15.59 -0.91 4.04
C SER A 56 16.51 -1.58 5.06
N ARG A 57 17.76 -1.79 4.67
CA ARG A 57 18.78 -2.32 5.57
C ARG A 57 19.14 -1.28 6.62
N GLN A 58 19.03 -1.66 7.87
CA GLN A 58 19.44 -0.87 9.03
C GLN A 58 20.63 -1.52 9.73
N ASN A 59 21.23 -0.83 10.70
CA ASN A 59 22.44 -1.31 11.41
C ASN A 59 22.27 -2.70 12.06
N LYS A 60 21.05 -3.07 12.45
CA LYS A 60 20.76 -4.32 13.19
C LYS A 60 19.69 -5.20 12.55
N GLY A 61 19.41 -5.00 11.26
CA GLY A 61 18.39 -5.81 10.59
C GLY A 61 17.89 -5.19 9.31
N THR A 62 16.77 -5.69 8.82
CA THR A 62 16.06 -5.14 7.66
C THR A 62 14.67 -4.74 8.11
N GLU A 63 14.33 -3.48 7.92
CA GLU A 63 13.04 -2.93 8.32
C GLU A 63 12.17 -2.62 7.11
N ILE A 64 10.86 -2.69 7.32
CA ILE A 64 9.87 -2.39 6.28
C ILE A 64 9.46 -0.93 6.39
N PHE A 65 9.47 -0.28 5.25
CA PHE A 65 8.99 1.08 5.05
C PHE A 65 7.86 1.10 4.04
N VAL A 66 6.98 2.07 4.19
CA VAL A 66 5.90 2.35 3.25
C VAL A 66 6.00 3.82 2.83
N VAL A 67 5.81 4.07 1.56
CA VAL A 67 5.80 5.41 0.97
C VAL A 67 4.65 5.52 -0.02
N ASP A 68 4.06 6.69 -0.19
CA ASP A 68 3.09 6.91 -1.23
C ASP A 68 3.76 6.85 -2.62
N PHE A 69 2.99 6.56 -3.66
CA PHE A 69 3.49 6.38 -5.03
C PHE A 69 4.41 7.53 -5.51
N ASP A 70 4.15 8.77 -5.09
CA ASP A 70 4.92 9.96 -5.46
C ASP A 70 6.14 10.24 -4.54
N GLY A 71 6.47 9.33 -3.62
CA GLY A 71 7.60 9.44 -2.71
C GLY A 71 7.33 10.18 -1.39
N GLU A 72 6.13 10.71 -1.21
CA GLU A 72 5.75 11.41 0.02
C GLU A 72 5.25 10.45 1.12
N ASN A 73 5.08 10.96 2.35
CA ASN A 73 4.58 10.24 3.51
C ASN A 73 5.36 8.95 3.85
N LEU A 74 6.69 9.00 3.71
CA LEU A 74 7.55 7.90 4.12
C LEU A 74 7.31 7.55 5.59
N LYS A 75 6.98 6.29 5.85
CA LYS A 75 6.70 5.75 7.19
C LYS A 75 7.49 4.47 7.41
N GLN A 76 8.18 4.38 8.53
CA GLN A 76 8.74 3.12 9.01
C GLN A 76 7.61 2.29 9.64
N VAL A 77 7.46 1.05 9.19
CA VAL A 77 6.40 0.13 9.61
C VAL A 77 6.88 -0.85 10.68
N THR A 78 8.12 -1.31 10.55
CA THR A 78 8.75 -2.18 11.55
C THR A 78 9.97 -1.51 12.18
N ASN A 79 10.23 -1.79 13.45
CA ASN A 79 11.41 -1.32 14.20
C ASN A 79 11.79 -2.34 15.27
N ASP A 80 11.81 -3.60 14.92
CA ASP A 80 12.12 -4.71 15.82
C ASP A 80 13.60 -5.13 15.76
N LYS A 81 14.39 -4.48 14.90
CA LYS A 81 15.83 -4.65 14.77
C LYS A 81 16.22 -6.08 14.39
N THR A 82 15.36 -6.74 13.65
CA THR A 82 15.54 -8.08 13.15
C THR A 82 15.46 -8.12 11.62
N LEU A 83 15.56 -9.32 11.06
CA LEU A 83 15.35 -9.51 9.64
C LEU A 83 13.85 -9.59 9.34
N ASN A 84 13.34 -8.63 8.56
CA ASN A 84 12.01 -8.64 8.00
C ASN A 84 12.13 -8.77 6.48
N LEU A 85 11.32 -9.64 5.85
CA LEU A 85 11.44 -9.98 4.43
C LEU A 85 10.08 -10.04 3.74
N THR A 86 10.09 -9.96 2.42
CA THR A 86 8.95 -10.27 1.54
C THR A 86 7.63 -9.56 1.92
N PRO A 87 7.62 -8.22 2.08
CA PRO A 87 6.37 -7.51 2.32
C PRO A 87 5.43 -7.64 1.11
N THR A 88 4.15 -7.89 1.35
CA THR A 88 3.12 -8.01 0.33
C THR A 88 1.80 -7.39 0.78
N TRP A 89 1.16 -6.61 -0.10
CA TRP A 89 -0.10 -5.95 0.16
C TRP A 89 -1.30 -6.86 -0.11
N SER A 90 -2.30 -6.80 0.76
CA SER A 90 -3.62 -7.33 0.42
C SER A 90 -4.24 -6.56 -0.76
N PRO A 91 -5.14 -7.18 -1.56
CA PRO A 91 -5.74 -6.54 -2.73
C PRO A 91 -6.45 -5.21 -2.44
N ASN A 92 -6.99 -5.06 -1.25
CA ASN A 92 -7.68 -3.85 -0.80
C ASN A 92 -6.74 -2.79 -0.17
N GLY A 93 -5.42 -3.05 -0.10
CA GLY A 93 -4.42 -2.15 0.48
C GLY A 93 -4.51 -1.96 1.99
N ARG A 94 -5.38 -2.74 2.67
CA ARG A 94 -5.57 -2.62 4.11
C ARG A 94 -4.46 -3.31 4.90
N TRP A 95 -4.05 -4.50 4.47
CA TRP A 95 -3.12 -5.34 5.20
C TRP A 95 -1.78 -5.43 4.49
N LEU A 96 -0.72 -5.35 5.28
CA LEU A 96 0.63 -5.67 4.86
C LEU A 96 1.07 -6.93 5.58
N ALA A 97 1.31 -8.01 4.83
CA ALA A 97 1.87 -9.25 5.34
C ALA A 97 3.36 -9.33 5.05
N TYR A 98 4.14 -9.94 5.93
CA TYR A 98 5.58 -10.10 5.76
C TYR A 98 6.12 -11.23 6.63
N THR A 99 7.32 -11.70 6.32
CA THR A 99 8.07 -12.67 7.12
C THR A 99 8.94 -11.93 8.14
N SER A 100 8.84 -12.27 9.43
CA SER A 100 9.64 -11.70 10.52
C SER A 100 10.49 -12.76 11.20
N TYR A 101 11.75 -12.43 11.44
CA TYR A 101 12.70 -13.25 12.22
C TYR A 101 12.85 -12.73 13.66
N ALA A 102 11.83 -12.07 14.19
CA ALA A 102 11.84 -11.57 15.58
C ALA A 102 11.78 -12.72 16.62
N GLY A 103 11.27 -13.88 16.23
CA GLY A 103 11.27 -15.12 17.03
C GLY A 103 12.46 -16.03 16.70
N ASN A 104 12.40 -17.25 17.18
CA ASN A 104 13.42 -18.28 16.88
C ASN A 104 13.28 -18.86 15.46
N ASN A 105 12.09 -18.74 14.87
CA ASN A 105 11.75 -19.18 13.52
C ASN A 105 11.17 -18.00 12.72
N PRO A 106 11.23 -18.05 11.38
CA PRO A 106 10.53 -17.08 10.55
C PRO A 106 9.02 -17.23 10.72
N ASP A 107 8.38 -16.17 11.16
CA ASP A 107 6.94 -16.08 11.39
C ASP A 107 6.24 -15.23 10.35
N LEU A 108 5.03 -15.61 9.97
CA LEU A 108 4.17 -14.77 9.16
C LEU A 108 3.48 -13.72 10.03
N VAL A 109 3.71 -12.47 9.72
CA VAL A 109 3.15 -11.33 10.46
C VAL A 109 2.29 -10.46 9.56
N MET A 110 1.23 -9.89 10.10
CA MET A 110 0.33 -8.97 9.42
C MET A 110 0.15 -7.68 10.21
N ILE A 111 0.16 -6.55 9.50
CA ILE A 111 -0.06 -5.20 10.05
C ILE A 111 -1.24 -4.54 9.34
N ASP A 112 -2.09 -3.86 10.10
CA ASP A 112 -3.13 -2.98 9.57
C ASP A 112 -2.50 -1.65 9.14
N ASN A 113 -2.58 -1.32 7.86
CA ASN A 113 -2.04 -0.09 7.29
C ASN A 113 -2.67 1.18 7.90
N PHE A 114 -3.91 1.10 8.32
CA PHE A 114 -4.63 2.23 8.94
C PHE A 114 -4.33 2.38 10.43
N GLY A 115 -3.65 1.40 11.05
CA GLY A 115 -3.33 1.42 12.47
C GLY A 115 -4.51 1.20 13.40
N GLU A 116 -5.66 0.77 12.86
CA GLU A 116 -6.87 0.49 13.66
C GLU A 116 -6.76 -0.81 14.47
N LYS A 117 -5.91 -1.72 14.00
CA LYS A 117 -5.71 -3.02 14.65
C LYS A 117 -4.24 -3.26 14.98
N PRO A 118 -3.95 -3.95 16.07
CA PRO A 118 -2.58 -4.26 16.45
C PRO A 118 -1.92 -5.20 15.42
N LYS A 119 -0.59 -5.17 15.37
CA LYS A 119 0.23 -6.16 14.68
C LYS A 119 -0.17 -7.57 15.14
N ARG A 120 -0.32 -8.50 14.20
CA ARG A 120 -0.69 -9.89 14.47
C ARG A 120 0.32 -10.84 13.85
N THR A 121 0.83 -11.78 14.63
CA THR A 121 1.45 -12.98 14.10
C THR A 121 0.34 -13.92 13.62
N LEU A 122 0.35 -14.24 12.34
CA LEU A 122 -0.68 -15.10 11.72
C LEU A 122 -0.30 -16.59 11.83
N LEU A 123 0.98 -16.89 11.72
CA LEU A 123 1.50 -18.24 11.71
C LEU A 123 2.87 -18.27 12.39
N TYR A 124 3.02 -19.21 13.32
CA TYR A 124 4.26 -19.45 14.09
C TYR A 124 4.49 -20.96 14.25
N LEU A 125 4.27 -21.72 13.18
CA LEU A 125 4.54 -23.15 13.17
C LEU A 125 6.05 -23.40 13.17
N SER A 126 6.46 -24.58 13.67
CA SER A 126 7.85 -25.01 13.54
C SER A 126 8.24 -25.15 12.07
N GLY A 127 9.39 -24.61 11.69
CA GLY A 127 9.85 -24.63 10.31
C GLY A 127 9.81 -23.24 9.64
N LEU A 128 9.79 -23.23 8.33
CA LEU A 128 9.78 -22.01 7.52
C LEU A 128 8.34 -21.55 7.26
N ASN A 129 7.99 -20.37 7.76
CA ASN A 129 6.71 -19.71 7.49
C ASN A 129 7.00 -18.40 6.74
N SER A 130 7.23 -18.47 5.43
CA SER A 130 7.78 -17.32 4.70
C SER A 130 7.12 -17.08 3.35
N ALA A 131 7.58 -16.02 2.68
CA ALA A 131 7.19 -15.62 1.34
C ALA A 131 5.64 -15.54 1.14
N PRO A 132 4.94 -14.72 1.95
CA PRO A 132 3.51 -14.57 1.81
C PRO A 132 3.14 -13.98 0.44
N SER A 133 2.06 -14.48 -0.15
CA SER A 133 1.48 -13.95 -1.37
C SER A 133 -0.04 -13.92 -1.27
N TRP A 134 -0.64 -12.75 -1.50
CA TRP A 134 -2.08 -12.58 -1.49
C TRP A 134 -2.72 -13.05 -2.79
N SER A 135 -3.89 -13.65 -2.67
CA SER A 135 -4.78 -13.82 -3.82
C SER A 135 -5.13 -12.44 -4.41
N PRO A 136 -5.14 -12.26 -5.73
CA PRO A 136 -5.47 -10.97 -6.34
C PRO A 136 -6.96 -10.59 -6.23
N VAL A 137 -7.82 -11.52 -5.86
CA VAL A 137 -9.29 -11.36 -5.92
C VAL A 137 -9.98 -11.46 -4.56
N ASP A 138 -9.31 -11.99 -3.54
CA ASP A 138 -9.90 -12.20 -2.21
C ASP A 138 -8.84 -12.10 -1.10
N ASP A 139 -9.28 -12.21 0.15
CA ASP A 139 -8.41 -12.09 1.33
C ASP A 139 -7.67 -13.40 1.68
N ARG A 140 -7.47 -14.31 0.73
CA ARG A 140 -6.65 -15.50 0.92
C ARG A 140 -5.18 -15.20 0.77
N LEU A 141 -4.37 -15.81 1.63
CA LEU A 141 -2.93 -15.69 1.66
C LEU A 141 -2.31 -17.09 1.52
N THR A 142 -1.32 -17.21 0.65
CA THR A 142 -0.48 -18.40 0.51
C THR A 142 0.91 -18.12 1.06
N LEU A 143 1.63 -19.14 1.47
CA LEU A 143 3.00 -19.08 1.96
C LEU A 143 3.74 -20.38 1.64
N VAL A 144 5.04 -20.36 1.78
CA VAL A 144 5.95 -21.50 1.65
C VAL A 144 6.48 -21.87 3.01
#